data_522142bf32752eccbd285c375ab36b77
#
_entry.id   522142bf32752eccbd285c375ab36b77
#
_cell.length_a   1.000
_cell.length_b   1.000
_cell.length_c   1.000
_cell.angle_alpha   90.00
_cell.angle_beta   90.00
_cell.angle_gamma   90.00
#
_symmetry.space_group_name_H-M   'P 1'
#
loop_
_entity.id
_entity.type
_entity.pdbx_description
1 polymer ?
#
loop_
_entity_poly.entity_id
_entity_poly.type
_entity_poly.pdbx_seq_one_letter_code
_entity_poly.pdbx_strand_id
1 'polypeptide(L)'
;MSKKKTETPILADEALGKSEEFVLKHKNLISGVVFAIIIFIAAYLGYQHFIQEPKEAEADKALVVAMQNFEDGKYAESLDGDGVNMGTIAVSEEYSGTKAGNLANLYAGLALAKQEKYEEAIEYLEAYDGSDAIIAPKAKHTLGNCYAHTGDSKKAISLLLDAAEDANNEAVTPFCWRDAAAMYEQEGETAKAVELYERIKTEYPACVLVVTREIDRQLNSVK
;
A
#
# COMPACT_ATOMS: atom_id res chain seq x y z
N MET A 1 67.28 -3.20 -21.23
CA MET A 1 65.81 -3.43 -21.31
C MET A 1 65.45 -4.55 -20.36
N SER A 2 65.02 -4.21 -19.18
CA SER A 2 64.63 -5.16 -18.15
C SER A 2 63.16 -5.53 -18.27
N LYS A 3 62.87 -6.79 -18.54
CA LYS A 3 61.51 -7.32 -18.57
C LYS A 3 60.98 -7.42 -17.13
N LYS A 4 60.04 -6.54 -16.78
CA LYS A 4 59.26 -6.66 -15.57
C LYS A 4 58.34 -7.89 -15.68
N LYS A 5 58.67 -8.97 -14.93
CA LYS A 5 57.76 -10.09 -14.72
C LYS A 5 56.58 -9.61 -13.89
N THR A 6 55.39 -9.65 -14.45
CA THR A 6 54.14 -9.40 -13.75
C THR A 6 53.91 -10.60 -12.83
N GLU A 7 54.12 -10.42 -11.55
CA GLU A 7 53.72 -11.39 -10.51
C GLU A 7 52.18 -11.28 -10.38
N THR A 8 51.47 -12.25 -10.94
CA THR A 8 50.08 -12.52 -10.62
C THR A 8 49.99 -13.04 -9.19
N PRO A 9 49.01 -12.60 -8.41
CA PRO A 9 49.03 -12.80 -6.98
C PRO A 9 48.84 -14.27 -6.61
N ILE A 10 49.87 -14.84 -5.98
CA ILE A 10 49.93 -16.18 -5.36
C ILE A 10 48.72 -16.40 -4.40
N LEU A 11 48.16 -15.33 -3.84
CA LEU A 11 46.96 -15.32 -2.99
C LEU A 11 45.67 -15.79 -3.66
N ALA A 12 45.55 -15.61 -5.00
CA ALA A 12 44.35 -16.06 -5.74
C ALA A 12 44.39 -17.60 -5.99
N ASP A 13 45.57 -18.15 -6.27
CA ASP A 13 45.73 -19.58 -6.44
C ASP A 13 45.62 -20.37 -5.12
N GLU A 14 46.07 -19.80 -4.01
CA GLU A 14 45.94 -20.41 -2.68
C GLU A 14 44.50 -20.36 -2.17
N ALA A 15 43.75 -19.28 -2.47
CA ALA A 15 42.32 -19.17 -2.17
C ALA A 15 41.48 -20.12 -2.99
N LEU A 16 41.81 -20.29 -4.29
CA LEU A 16 41.14 -21.26 -5.19
C LEU A 16 41.39 -22.70 -4.72
N GLY A 17 42.62 -23.07 -4.33
CA GLY A 17 42.90 -24.41 -3.82
C GLY A 17 42.18 -24.76 -2.54
N LYS A 18 42.04 -23.79 -1.61
CA LYS A 18 41.28 -23.99 -0.36
C LYS A 18 39.76 -24.09 -0.60
N SER A 19 39.23 -23.39 -1.57
CA SER A 19 37.82 -23.49 -1.92
C SER A 19 37.50 -24.82 -2.65
N GLU A 20 38.37 -25.29 -3.49
CA GLU A 20 38.24 -26.62 -4.13
C GLU A 20 38.30 -27.76 -3.11
N GLU A 21 39.25 -27.73 -2.20
CA GLU A 21 39.36 -28.72 -1.11
C GLU A 21 38.10 -28.74 -0.22
N PHE A 22 37.57 -27.55 0.14
CA PHE A 22 36.33 -27.43 0.89
C PHE A 22 35.15 -28.04 0.15
N VAL A 23 34.97 -27.73 -1.13
CA VAL A 23 33.90 -28.29 -1.97
C VAL A 23 34.01 -29.80 -2.10
N LEU A 24 35.21 -30.32 -2.35
CA LEU A 24 35.42 -31.76 -2.45
C LEU A 24 35.17 -32.49 -1.15
N LYS A 25 35.58 -31.92 0.00
CA LYS A 25 35.34 -32.46 1.33
C LYS A 25 33.88 -32.50 1.73
N HIS A 26 33.12 -31.50 1.29
CA HIS A 26 31.70 -31.35 1.64
C HIS A 26 30.72 -31.61 0.48
N LYS A 27 31.20 -32.23 -0.60
CA LYS A 27 30.40 -32.42 -1.83
C LYS A 27 29.01 -33.05 -1.61
N ASN A 28 28.92 -34.05 -0.72
CA ASN A 28 27.66 -34.74 -0.45
C ASN A 28 26.67 -33.82 0.31
N LEU A 29 27.19 -33.01 1.25
CA LEU A 29 26.39 -32.03 1.96
C LEU A 29 25.90 -30.92 1.01
N ILE A 30 26.82 -30.36 0.21
CA ILE A 30 26.49 -29.32 -0.78
C ILE A 30 25.48 -29.84 -1.78
N SER A 31 25.69 -31.06 -2.32
CA SER A 31 24.74 -31.70 -3.25
C SER A 31 23.37 -31.91 -2.61
N GLY A 32 23.32 -32.34 -1.34
CA GLY A 32 22.06 -32.48 -0.60
C GLY A 32 21.33 -31.15 -0.41
N VAL A 33 22.05 -30.08 -0.05
CA VAL A 33 21.47 -28.74 0.10
C VAL A 33 20.94 -28.21 -1.24
N VAL A 34 21.72 -28.35 -2.32
CA VAL A 34 21.29 -27.92 -3.67
C VAL A 34 20.04 -28.68 -4.09
N PHE A 35 19.99 -29.99 -3.86
CA PHE A 35 18.83 -30.81 -4.20
C PHE A 35 17.59 -30.42 -3.38
N ALA A 36 17.75 -30.13 -2.08
CA ALA A 36 16.67 -29.63 -1.24
C ALA A 36 16.12 -28.28 -1.74
N ILE A 37 17.00 -27.35 -2.15
CA ILE A 37 16.61 -26.07 -2.74
C ILE A 37 15.82 -26.28 -4.03
N ILE A 38 16.25 -27.19 -4.91
CA ILE A 38 15.55 -27.50 -6.16
C ILE A 38 14.14 -28.03 -5.88
N ILE A 39 14.01 -28.95 -4.92
CA ILE A 39 12.70 -29.49 -4.51
C ILE A 39 11.81 -28.37 -3.97
N PHE A 40 12.35 -27.50 -3.13
CA PHE A 40 11.60 -26.39 -2.57
C PHE A 40 11.11 -25.41 -3.66
N ILE A 41 11.97 -25.09 -4.63
CA ILE A 41 11.60 -24.24 -5.78
C ILE A 41 10.52 -24.93 -6.62
N ALA A 42 10.67 -26.23 -6.92
CA ALA A 42 9.69 -26.97 -7.70
C ALA A 42 8.33 -27.06 -7.00
N ALA A 43 8.32 -27.27 -5.68
CA ALA A 43 7.09 -27.26 -4.87
C ALA A 43 6.44 -25.87 -4.85
N TYR A 44 7.23 -24.80 -4.72
CA TYR A 44 6.74 -23.44 -4.76
C TYR A 44 6.13 -23.08 -6.12
N LEU A 45 6.80 -23.41 -7.22
CA LEU A 45 6.27 -23.18 -8.58
C LEU A 45 5.01 -24.01 -8.85
N GLY A 46 4.98 -25.27 -8.36
CA GLY A 46 3.79 -26.10 -8.45
C GLY A 46 2.61 -25.51 -7.68
N TYR A 47 2.84 -25.03 -6.44
CA TYR A 47 1.82 -24.35 -5.66
C TYR A 47 1.29 -23.09 -6.37
N GLN A 48 2.21 -22.24 -6.89
CA GLN A 48 1.84 -21.04 -7.63
C GLN A 48 0.95 -21.36 -8.82
N HIS A 49 1.38 -22.30 -9.67
CA HIS A 49 0.68 -22.59 -10.94
C HIS A 49 -0.65 -23.34 -10.75
N PHE A 50 -0.70 -24.33 -9.82
CA PHE A 50 -1.87 -25.21 -9.68
C PHE A 50 -2.89 -24.74 -8.63
N ILE A 51 -2.48 -23.88 -7.71
CA ILE A 51 -3.35 -23.43 -6.61
C ILE A 51 -3.56 -21.92 -6.65
N GLN A 52 -2.47 -21.15 -6.70
CA GLN A 52 -2.58 -19.70 -6.56
C GLN A 52 -3.15 -19.02 -7.82
N GLU A 53 -2.67 -19.36 -9.01
CA GLU A 53 -3.16 -18.76 -10.27
C GLU A 53 -4.64 -19.01 -10.52
N PRO A 54 -5.18 -20.27 -10.38
CA PRO A 54 -6.62 -20.50 -10.49
C PRO A 54 -7.43 -19.74 -9.45
N LYS A 55 -6.96 -19.71 -8.19
CA LYS A 55 -7.63 -18.97 -7.12
C LYS A 55 -7.67 -17.47 -7.40
N GLU A 56 -6.59 -16.89 -7.90
CA GLU A 56 -6.52 -15.47 -8.32
C GLU A 56 -7.53 -15.19 -9.45
N ALA A 57 -7.58 -16.06 -10.47
CA ALA A 57 -8.50 -15.88 -11.60
C ALA A 57 -9.99 -15.98 -11.21
N GLU A 58 -10.31 -16.78 -10.20
CA GLU A 58 -11.68 -16.86 -9.64
C GLU A 58 -11.99 -15.62 -8.81
N ALA A 59 -11.05 -15.16 -7.98
CA ALA A 59 -11.18 -13.96 -7.16
C ALA A 59 -11.37 -12.70 -8.01
N ASP A 60 -10.59 -12.56 -9.09
CA ASP A 60 -10.73 -11.44 -10.03
C ASP A 60 -12.16 -11.37 -10.61
N LYS A 61 -12.71 -12.52 -11.03
CA LYS A 61 -14.09 -12.57 -11.57
C LYS A 61 -15.13 -12.23 -10.52
N ALA A 62 -14.96 -12.73 -9.29
CA ALA A 62 -15.88 -12.47 -8.19
C ALA A 62 -15.90 -10.98 -7.83
N LEU A 63 -14.73 -10.31 -7.86
CA LEU A 63 -14.60 -8.90 -7.48
C LEU A 63 -15.20 -7.92 -8.50
N VAL A 64 -15.19 -8.25 -9.80
CA VAL A 64 -15.59 -7.31 -10.89
C VAL A 64 -16.97 -6.69 -10.65
N VAL A 65 -17.97 -7.49 -10.31
CA VAL A 65 -19.35 -6.99 -10.11
C VAL A 65 -19.45 -6.13 -8.86
N ALA A 66 -18.77 -6.50 -7.79
CA ALA A 66 -18.74 -5.73 -6.55
C ALA A 66 -18.06 -4.35 -6.76
N MET A 67 -16.99 -4.28 -7.55
CA MET A 67 -16.35 -3.02 -7.95
C MET A 67 -17.28 -2.16 -8.80
N GLN A 68 -17.98 -2.76 -9.77
CA GLN A 68 -18.96 -2.03 -10.60
C GLN A 68 -20.09 -1.45 -9.74
N ASN A 69 -20.60 -2.21 -8.77
CA ASN A 69 -21.60 -1.71 -7.84
C ASN A 69 -21.08 -0.53 -7.01
N PHE A 70 -19.80 -0.56 -6.60
CA PHE A 70 -19.18 0.57 -5.92
C PHE A 70 -19.13 1.82 -6.81
N GLU A 71 -18.69 1.69 -8.06
CA GLU A 71 -18.63 2.79 -9.04
C GLU A 71 -19.99 3.37 -9.35
N ASP A 72 -21.03 2.53 -9.39
CA ASP A 72 -22.44 2.95 -9.55
C ASP A 72 -23.03 3.60 -8.29
N GLY A 73 -22.28 3.69 -7.19
CA GLY A 73 -22.75 4.22 -5.91
C GLY A 73 -23.66 3.28 -5.11
N LYS A 74 -23.77 2.02 -5.53
CA LYS A 74 -24.54 0.97 -4.84
C LYS A 74 -23.68 0.31 -3.76
N TYR A 75 -23.37 1.08 -2.73
CA TYR A 75 -22.41 0.65 -1.71
C TYR A 75 -22.85 -0.58 -0.91
N ALA A 76 -24.16 -0.76 -0.68
CA ALA A 76 -24.67 -1.95 0.00
C ALA A 76 -24.47 -3.21 -0.85
N GLU A 77 -24.84 -3.18 -2.14
CA GLU A 77 -24.63 -4.31 -3.05
C GLU A 77 -23.14 -4.56 -3.33
N SER A 78 -22.30 -3.51 -3.28
CA SER A 78 -20.85 -3.66 -3.35
C SER A 78 -20.32 -4.44 -2.14
N LEU A 79 -20.84 -4.19 -0.95
CA LEU A 79 -20.41 -4.85 0.30
C LEU A 79 -20.93 -6.28 0.41
N ASP A 80 -22.23 -6.43 0.29
CA ASP A 80 -22.95 -7.68 0.64
C ASP A 80 -23.19 -8.59 -0.57
N GLY A 81 -23.03 -8.03 -1.80
CA GLY A 81 -23.40 -8.68 -3.06
C GLY A 81 -24.84 -8.39 -3.45
N ASP A 82 -25.22 -8.85 -4.64
CA ASP A 82 -26.54 -8.63 -5.26
C ASP A 82 -27.48 -9.84 -5.18
N GLY A 83 -27.09 -10.83 -4.39
CA GLY A 83 -27.82 -12.11 -4.24
C GLY A 83 -27.44 -13.17 -5.28
N VAL A 84 -26.69 -12.81 -6.33
CA VAL A 84 -26.12 -13.71 -7.34
C VAL A 84 -24.60 -13.67 -7.29
N ASN A 85 -24.04 -12.47 -7.19
CA ASN A 85 -22.61 -12.22 -7.15
C ASN A 85 -22.18 -11.88 -5.72
N MET A 86 -20.94 -12.25 -5.40
CA MET A 86 -20.35 -11.96 -4.11
C MET A 86 -20.09 -10.45 -3.96
N GLY A 87 -20.26 -9.94 -2.73
CA GLY A 87 -19.82 -8.61 -2.35
C GLY A 87 -18.36 -8.60 -1.94
N THR A 88 -17.80 -7.40 -1.77
CA THR A 88 -16.39 -7.21 -1.42
C THR A 88 -16.01 -7.86 -0.09
N ILE A 89 -16.91 -7.89 0.89
CA ILE A 89 -16.68 -8.57 2.17
C ILE A 89 -16.42 -10.06 1.95
N ALA A 90 -17.34 -10.75 1.25
CA ALA A 90 -17.20 -12.17 0.99
C ALA A 90 -15.95 -12.48 0.13
N VAL A 91 -15.65 -11.64 -0.86
CA VAL A 91 -14.44 -11.80 -1.70
C VAL A 91 -13.16 -11.64 -0.87
N SER A 92 -13.10 -10.68 0.04
CA SER A 92 -11.92 -10.47 0.89
C SER A 92 -11.65 -11.64 1.83
N GLU A 93 -12.68 -12.28 2.31
CA GLU A 93 -12.59 -13.45 3.21
C GLU A 93 -12.23 -14.73 2.44
N GLU A 94 -13.00 -15.09 1.41
CA GLU A 94 -12.85 -16.35 0.68
C GLU A 94 -11.55 -16.38 -0.14
N TYR A 95 -11.17 -15.26 -0.72
CA TYR A 95 -9.97 -15.14 -1.53
C TYR A 95 -8.82 -14.39 -0.81
N SER A 96 -8.81 -14.46 0.50
CA SER A 96 -7.71 -13.94 1.31
C SER A 96 -6.36 -14.48 0.81
N GLY A 97 -5.35 -13.60 0.74
CA GLY A 97 -4.02 -13.91 0.19
C GLY A 97 -3.92 -13.87 -1.33
N THR A 98 -4.99 -13.48 -2.06
CA THR A 98 -4.94 -13.10 -3.48
C THR A 98 -4.87 -11.58 -3.63
N LYS A 99 -4.45 -11.10 -4.80
CA LYS A 99 -4.47 -9.65 -5.10
C LYS A 99 -5.89 -9.11 -5.14
N ALA A 100 -6.83 -9.88 -5.71
CA ALA A 100 -8.23 -9.51 -5.75
C ALA A 100 -8.84 -9.47 -4.34
N GLY A 101 -8.52 -10.42 -3.45
CA GLY A 101 -8.95 -10.37 -2.05
C GLY A 101 -8.38 -9.16 -1.30
N ASN A 102 -7.12 -8.81 -1.55
CA ASN A 102 -6.54 -7.58 -1.01
C ASN A 102 -7.23 -6.31 -1.56
N LEU A 103 -7.55 -6.28 -2.86
CA LEU A 103 -8.29 -5.17 -3.46
C LEU A 103 -9.74 -5.12 -2.96
N ALA A 104 -10.35 -6.27 -2.64
CA ALA A 104 -11.67 -6.34 -2.03
C ALA A 104 -11.70 -5.66 -0.65
N ASN A 105 -10.63 -5.79 0.16
CA ASN A 105 -10.51 -5.03 1.41
C ASN A 105 -10.55 -3.52 1.16
N LEU A 106 -9.84 -3.02 0.15
CA LEU A 106 -9.89 -1.59 -0.19
C LEU A 106 -11.32 -1.15 -0.52
N TYR A 107 -12.00 -1.85 -1.44
CA TYR A 107 -13.35 -1.47 -1.85
C TYR A 107 -14.37 -1.61 -0.72
N ALA A 108 -14.24 -2.63 0.13
CA ALA A 108 -15.07 -2.78 1.33
C ALA A 108 -14.89 -1.57 2.28
N GLY A 109 -13.65 -1.23 2.60
CA GLY A 109 -13.36 -0.10 3.46
C GLY A 109 -13.84 1.24 2.87
N LEU A 110 -13.65 1.46 1.56
CA LEU A 110 -14.15 2.66 0.89
C LEU A 110 -15.69 2.72 0.90
N ALA A 111 -16.37 1.60 0.65
CA ALA A 111 -17.84 1.54 0.64
C ALA A 111 -18.43 1.76 2.04
N LEU A 112 -17.80 1.19 3.07
CA LEU A 112 -18.17 1.42 4.47
C LEU A 112 -17.98 2.87 4.89
N ALA A 113 -16.84 3.49 4.51
CA ALA A 113 -16.60 4.91 4.77
C ALA A 113 -17.64 5.80 4.08
N LYS A 114 -18.09 5.45 2.85
CA LYS A 114 -19.18 6.15 2.16
C LYS A 114 -20.55 5.99 2.84
N GLN A 115 -20.74 4.93 3.62
CA GLN A 115 -21.91 4.70 4.45
C GLN A 115 -21.76 5.25 5.89
N GLU A 116 -20.68 5.99 6.16
CA GLU A 116 -20.35 6.56 7.49
C GLU A 116 -20.15 5.49 8.59
N LYS A 117 -19.85 4.25 8.20
CA LYS A 117 -19.52 3.13 9.09
C LYS A 117 -17.99 3.11 9.32
N TYR A 118 -17.51 4.14 10.01
CA TYR A 118 -16.07 4.41 10.07
C TYR A 118 -15.26 3.35 10.82
N GLU A 119 -15.81 2.80 11.92
CA GLU A 119 -15.15 1.74 12.68
C GLU A 119 -14.94 0.48 11.84
N GLU A 120 -15.99 0.04 11.11
CA GLU A 120 -15.88 -1.11 10.21
C GLU A 120 -14.95 -0.80 9.02
N ALA A 121 -15.00 0.43 8.47
CA ALA A 121 -14.14 0.84 7.38
C ALA A 121 -12.65 0.76 7.75
N ILE A 122 -12.29 1.13 8.98
CA ILE A 122 -10.93 1.04 9.51
C ILE A 122 -10.40 -0.38 9.41
N GLU A 123 -11.18 -1.39 9.81
CA GLU A 123 -10.75 -2.80 9.80
C GLU A 123 -10.34 -3.25 8.40
N TYR A 124 -11.14 -2.93 7.38
CA TYR A 124 -10.85 -3.31 5.99
C TYR A 124 -9.73 -2.46 5.38
N LEU A 125 -9.68 -1.15 5.66
CA LEU A 125 -8.61 -0.30 5.15
C LEU A 125 -7.24 -0.62 5.78
N GLU A 126 -7.19 -1.06 7.03
CA GLU A 126 -5.96 -1.56 7.65
C GLU A 126 -5.52 -2.92 7.10
N ALA A 127 -6.47 -3.75 6.67
CA ALA A 127 -6.18 -5.04 6.03
C ALA A 127 -5.68 -4.89 4.58
N TYR A 128 -5.89 -3.74 3.95
CA TYR A 128 -5.40 -3.47 2.59
C TYR A 128 -3.89 -3.23 2.60
N ASP A 129 -3.16 -4.06 1.85
CA ASP A 129 -1.72 -3.94 1.62
C ASP A 129 -1.45 -3.54 0.16
N GLY A 130 -1.37 -2.24 -0.10
CA GLY A 130 -1.04 -1.66 -1.39
C GLY A 130 0.22 -0.80 -1.31
N SER A 131 1.06 -0.88 -2.34
CA SER A 131 2.32 -0.14 -2.44
C SER A 131 2.43 0.73 -3.71
N ASP A 132 1.32 0.87 -4.45
CA ASP A 132 1.30 1.73 -5.63
C ASP A 132 1.27 3.22 -5.26
N ALA A 133 1.75 4.07 -6.18
CA ALA A 133 1.93 5.50 -5.92
C ALA A 133 0.64 6.33 -5.95
N ILE A 134 -0.52 5.75 -6.25
CA ILE A 134 -1.79 6.46 -6.43
C ILE A 134 -2.88 5.96 -5.50
N ILE A 135 -3.13 4.65 -5.52
CA ILE A 135 -4.25 4.04 -4.77
C ILE A 135 -3.88 3.92 -3.29
N ALA A 136 -2.65 3.44 -2.97
CA ALA A 136 -2.23 3.26 -1.60
C ALA A 136 -2.27 4.56 -0.77
N PRO A 137 -1.76 5.73 -1.26
CA PRO A 137 -1.93 6.98 -0.54
C PRO A 137 -3.39 7.42 -0.38
N LYS A 138 -4.25 7.17 -1.38
CA LYS A 138 -5.68 7.47 -1.26
C LYS A 138 -6.39 6.58 -0.24
N ALA A 139 -6.05 5.30 -0.18
CA ALA A 139 -6.55 4.40 0.85
C ALA A 139 -6.14 4.89 2.25
N LYS A 140 -4.86 5.24 2.42
CA LYS A 140 -4.32 5.81 3.66
C LYS A 140 -4.97 7.13 4.04
N HIS A 141 -5.25 8.02 3.07
CA HIS A 141 -6.01 9.25 3.27
C HIS A 141 -7.42 8.95 3.79
N THR A 142 -8.13 7.99 3.17
CA THR A 142 -9.47 7.60 3.63
C THR A 142 -9.42 6.99 5.04
N LEU A 143 -8.43 6.14 5.33
CA LEU A 143 -8.20 5.59 6.66
C LEU A 143 -7.97 6.68 7.71
N GLY A 144 -7.15 7.68 7.38
CA GLY A 144 -6.93 8.86 8.24
C GLY A 144 -8.23 9.61 8.54
N ASN A 145 -9.07 9.81 7.53
CA ASN A 145 -10.38 10.44 7.71
C ASN A 145 -11.33 9.58 8.57
N CYS A 146 -11.32 8.24 8.42
CA CYS A 146 -12.10 7.37 9.31
C CYS A 146 -11.65 7.51 10.77
N TYR A 147 -10.34 7.54 11.03
CA TYR A 147 -9.83 7.80 12.38
C TYR A 147 -10.21 9.20 12.93
N ALA A 148 -10.26 10.21 12.07
CA ALA A 148 -10.75 11.54 12.46
C ALA A 148 -12.21 11.48 12.92
N HIS A 149 -13.07 10.76 12.21
CA HIS A 149 -14.49 10.59 12.56
C HIS A 149 -14.71 9.74 13.81
N THR A 150 -13.85 8.77 14.10
CA THR A 150 -13.91 7.95 15.33
C THR A 150 -13.24 8.62 16.54
N GLY A 151 -12.64 9.81 16.36
CA GLY A 151 -12.09 10.64 17.45
C GLY A 151 -10.61 10.36 17.77
N ASP A 152 -9.92 9.52 17.02
CA ASP A 152 -8.46 9.36 17.17
C ASP A 152 -7.70 10.36 16.29
N SER A 153 -7.75 11.64 16.71
CA SER A 153 -7.10 12.75 16.01
C SER A 153 -5.61 12.53 15.79
N LYS A 154 -4.92 11.87 16.72
CA LYS A 154 -3.45 11.65 16.59
C LYS A 154 -3.14 10.68 15.46
N LYS A 155 -3.87 9.56 15.40
CA LYS A 155 -3.71 8.57 14.35
C LYS A 155 -4.14 9.14 12.99
N ALA A 156 -5.23 9.90 12.97
CA ALA A 156 -5.72 10.60 11.79
C ALA A 156 -4.65 11.52 11.19
N ILE A 157 -4.10 12.44 11.99
CA ILE A 157 -3.06 13.38 11.54
C ILE A 157 -1.84 12.63 11.01
N SER A 158 -1.35 11.61 11.73
CA SER A 158 -0.20 10.82 11.28
C SER A 158 -0.46 10.19 9.92
N LEU A 159 -1.60 9.50 9.74
CA LEU A 159 -1.95 8.84 8.49
C LEU A 159 -2.13 9.82 7.33
N LEU A 160 -2.72 10.99 7.58
CA LEU A 160 -2.91 12.03 6.58
C LEU A 160 -1.57 12.62 6.12
N LEU A 161 -0.63 12.86 7.04
CA LEU A 161 0.70 13.36 6.69
C LEU A 161 1.52 12.29 5.95
N ASP A 162 1.47 11.04 6.40
CA ASP A 162 2.12 9.90 5.72
C ASP A 162 1.55 9.69 4.31
N ALA A 163 0.23 9.79 4.14
CA ALA A 163 -0.42 9.71 2.83
C ALA A 163 0.02 10.85 1.89
N ALA A 164 0.21 12.05 2.42
CA ALA A 164 0.69 13.19 1.66
C ALA A 164 2.14 13.01 1.19
N GLU A 165 3.01 12.44 2.05
CA GLU A 165 4.41 12.15 1.74
C GLU A 165 4.52 11.04 0.70
N ASP A 166 3.78 9.95 0.88
CA ASP A 166 3.76 8.82 -0.04
C ASP A 166 3.26 9.21 -1.44
N ALA A 167 2.22 10.04 -1.49
CA ALA A 167 1.65 10.51 -2.75
C ALA A 167 2.58 11.48 -3.49
N ASN A 168 3.06 12.49 -2.80
CA ASN A 168 3.92 13.56 -3.34
C ASN A 168 3.46 14.08 -4.72
N ASN A 169 2.17 14.34 -4.87
CA ASN A 169 1.56 14.79 -6.12
C ASN A 169 0.36 15.71 -5.90
N GLU A 170 -0.02 16.47 -6.94
CA GLU A 170 -1.12 17.45 -6.88
C GLU A 170 -2.50 16.83 -6.66
N ALA A 171 -2.68 15.54 -7.02
CA ALA A 171 -3.99 14.89 -6.95
C ALA A 171 -4.36 14.40 -5.54
N VAL A 172 -3.38 14.19 -4.65
CA VAL A 172 -3.60 13.61 -3.32
C VAL A 172 -3.04 14.49 -2.21
N THR A 173 -1.77 14.92 -2.31
CA THR A 173 -1.06 15.62 -1.24
C THR A 173 -1.80 16.85 -0.70
N PRO A 174 -2.33 17.77 -1.55
CA PRO A 174 -3.03 18.95 -1.04
C PRO A 174 -4.27 18.62 -0.21
N PHE A 175 -4.99 17.56 -0.57
CA PHE A 175 -6.18 17.12 0.15
C PHE A 175 -5.81 16.51 1.51
N CYS A 176 -4.75 15.70 1.56
CA CYS A 176 -4.25 15.15 2.81
C CYS A 176 -3.78 16.26 3.77
N TRP A 177 -3.04 17.25 3.27
CA TRP A 177 -2.60 18.39 4.09
C TRP A 177 -3.76 19.27 4.56
N ARG A 178 -4.78 19.48 3.71
CA ARG A 178 -6.00 20.21 4.12
C ARG A 178 -6.69 19.51 5.29
N ASP A 179 -6.88 18.19 5.17
CA ASP A 179 -7.58 17.42 6.19
C ASP A 179 -6.76 17.31 7.48
N ALA A 180 -5.44 17.16 7.40
CA ALA A 180 -4.54 17.22 8.54
C ALA A 180 -4.55 18.62 9.22
N ALA A 181 -4.60 19.69 8.42
CA ALA A 181 -4.70 21.05 8.94
C ALA A 181 -6.01 21.27 9.69
N ALA A 182 -7.14 20.79 9.16
CA ALA A 182 -8.43 20.85 9.85
C ALA A 182 -8.40 20.10 11.19
N MET A 183 -7.70 18.96 11.27
CA MET A 183 -7.50 18.24 12.53
C MET A 183 -6.64 19.04 13.52
N TYR A 184 -5.55 19.69 13.05
CA TYR A 184 -4.73 20.57 13.88
C TYR A 184 -5.53 21.77 14.42
N GLU A 185 -6.46 22.32 13.63
CA GLU A 185 -7.37 23.38 14.13
C GLU A 185 -8.24 22.88 15.28
N GLN A 186 -8.81 21.68 15.15
CA GLN A 186 -9.64 21.07 16.20
C GLN A 186 -8.86 20.82 17.50
N GLU A 187 -7.58 20.47 17.38
CA GLU A 187 -6.67 20.27 18.52
C GLU A 187 -6.11 21.61 19.07
N GLY A 188 -6.45 22.77 18.46
CA GLY A 188 -5.95 24.07 18.87
C GLY A 188 -4.51 24.37 18.43
N GLU A 189 -3.93 23.52 17.58
CA GLU A 189 -2.58 23.69 17.04
C GLU A 189 -2.57 24.57 15.77
N THR A 190 -3.17 25.75 15.90
CA THR A 190 -3.37 26.72 14.81
C THR A 190 -2.13 26.99 13.96
N ALA A 191 -0.95 27.10 14.57
CA ALA A 191 0.28 27.35 13.85
C ALA A 191 0.62 26.26 12.83
N LYS A 192 0.40 24.98 13.19
CA LYS A 192 0.62 23.85 12.28
C LYS A 192 -0.42 23.81 11.15
N ALA A 193 -1.67 24.14 11.46
CA ALA A 193 -2.71 24.25 10.45
C ALA A 193 -2.35 25.29 9.39
N VAL A 194 -1.97 26.50 9.82
CA VAL A 194 -1.54 27.59 8.93
C VAL A 194 -0.35 27.18 8.08
N GLU A 195 0.65 26.51 8.66
CA GLU A 195 1.81 26.01 7.91
C GLU A 195 1.39 25.09 6.77
N LEU A 196 0.52 24.12 7.01
CA LEU A 196 0.04 23.19 5.98
C LEU A 196 -0.76 23.92 4.89
N TYR A 197 -1.65 24.84 5.25
CA TYR A 197 -2.38 25.63 4.26
C TYR A 197 -1.46 26.51 3.39
N GLU A 198 -0.43 27.12 3.97
CA GLU A 198 0.54 27.90 3.21
C GLU A 198 1.41 27.01 2.30
N ARG A 199 1.75 25.81 2.74
CA ARG A 199 2.42 24.81 1.89
C ARG A 199 1.57 24.41 0.70
N ILE A 200 0.27 24.17 0.86
CA ILE A 200 -0.63 23.88 -0.27
C ILE A 200 -0.57 25.00 -1.31
N LYS A 201 -0.59 26.27 -0.89
CA LYS A 201 -0.54 27.41 -1.80
C LYS A 201 0.78 27.55 -2.55
N THR A 202 1.88 27.25 -1.86
CA THR A 202 3.24 27.43 -2.43
C THR A 202 3.69 26.24 -3.26
N GLU A 203 3.42 25.03 -2.83
CA GLU A 203 3.89 23.82 -3.48
C GLU A 203 2.93 23.34 -4.59
N TYR A 204 1.61 23.61 -4.44
CA TYR A 204 0.56 23.18 -5.38
C TYR A 204 -0.35 24.35 -5.82
N PRO A 205 0.18 25.43 -6.41
CA PRO A 205 -0.61 26.62 -6.72
C PRO A 205 -1.70 26.41 -7.78
N ALA A 206 -1.61 25.34 -8.60
CA ALA A 206 -2.60 25.00 -9.62
C ALA A 206 -3.70 24.05 -9.11
N CYS A 207 -3.57 23.52 -7.88
CA CYS A 207 -4.57 22.58 -7.36
C CYS A 207 -5.93 23.26 -7.15
N VAL A 208 -7.01 22.50 -7.25
CA VAL A 208 -8.39 23.01 -7.18
C VAL A 208 -8.66 23.76 -5.88
N LEU A 209 -8.09 23.36 -4.76
CA LEU A 209 -8.27 24.01 -3.45
C LEU A 209 -7.75 25.45 -3.43
N VAL A 210 -6.67 25.74 -4.17
CA VAL A 210 -6.10 27.08 -4.32
C VAL A 210 -6.89 27.88 -5.35
N VAL A 211 -7.16 27.32 -6.51
CA VAL A 211 -7.90 27.96 -7.61
C VAL A 211 -9.31 28.38 -7.17
N THR A 212 -9.99 27.57 -6.38
CA THR A 212 -11.33 27.89 -5.82
C THR A 212 -11.29 28.81 -4.61
N ARG A 213 -10.08 29.23 -4.16
CA ARG A 213 -9.84 30.02 -2.95
C ARG A 213 -10.33 29.34 -1.66
N GLU A 214 -10.43 28.03 -1.63
CA GLU A 214 -10.81 27.31 -0.42
C GLU A 214 -9.75 27.51 0.68
N ILE A 215 -8.48 27.35 0.34
CA ILE A 215 -7.36 27.54 1.27
C ILE A 215 -7.28 28.97 1.77
N ASP A 216 -7.56 29.98 0.93
CA ASP A 216 -7.59 31.39 1.38
C ASP A 216 -8.68 31.63 2.42
N ARG A 217 -9.86 30.98 2.27
CA ARG A 217 -10.94 31.07 3.26
C ARG A 217 -10.53 30.43 4.59
N GLN A 218 -9.91 29.24 4.55
CA GLN A 218 -9.44 28.56 5.76
C GLN A 218 -8.32 29.36 6.46
N LEU A 219 -7.35 29.90 5.74
CA LEU A 219 -6.32 30.77 6.31
C LEU A 219 -6.90 32.03 6.98
N ASN A 220 -7.98 32.58 6.43
CA ASN A 220 -8.63 33.77 7.03
C ASN A 220 -9.49 33.42 8.26
N SER A 221 -9.99 32.19 8.38
CA SER A 221 -10.77 31.74 9.55
C SER A 221 -9.89 31.42 10.76
N VAL A 222 -8.63 31.10 10.53
CA VAL A 222 -7.66 30.65 11.56
C VAL A 222 -6.81 31.81 12.10
N LYS A 223 -6.82 32.97 11.43
CA LYS A 223 -6.12 34.22 11.83
C LYS A 223 -7.01 35.09 12.68
#